data_75268acd1427b07aed031b07156f0529
#
_entry.id   75268acd1427b07aed031b07156f0529
#
_cell.length_a   1.000
_cell.length_b   1.000
_cell.length_c   1.000
_cell.angle_alpha   90.00
_cell.angle_beta   90.00
_cell.angle_gamma   90.00
#
_symmetry.space_group_name_H-M   'P 1'
#
loop_
_entity.id
_entity.type
_entity.pdbx_description
1 polymer ?
#
loop_
_entity_poly.entity_id
_entity_poly.type
_entity_poly.pdbx_seq_one_letter_code
_entity_poly.pdbx_strand_id
1 'polypeptide(L)' 'MRAYILVDVDPGHEMDIIDGSAMCAGISSFAGVVQADVVHGGHDIVVVVEGEPKTIDETILKLRKIPHVRKTESLLTMH' A
#
# COMPACT_ATOMS: atom_id res chain seq x y z
N MET A 1 -3.20 16.09 -1.84
CA MET A 1 -4.14 15.16 -1.19
C MET A 1 -3.36 14.02 -0.57
N ARG A 2 -3.86 13.48 0.52
CA ARG A 2 -3.23 12.35 1.20
C ARG A 2 -4.24 11.21 1.32
N ALA A 3 -3.77 9.98 1.16
CA ALA A 3 -4.57 8.79 1.37
C ALA A 3 -3.87 7.86 2.34
N TYR A 4 -4.66 7.21 3.17
CA TYR A 4 -4.21 6.13 4.04
C TYR A 4 -4.81 4.85 3.47
N ILE A 5 -3.96 3.91 3.08
CA ILE A 5 -4.42 2.68 2.47
C ILE A 5 -4.14 1.54 3.44
N LEU A 6 -5.22 0.87 3.84
CA LEU A 6 -5.15 -0.27 4.75
C LEU A 6 -5.11 -1.53 3.90
N VAL A 7 -4.06 -2.32 4.05
CA VAL A 7 -3.80 -3.47 3.19
C VAL A 7 -3.85 -4.75 4.01
N ASP A 8 -4.62 -5.71 3.54
CA ASP A 8 -4.65 -7.06 4.10
C ASP A 8 -3.88 -7.99 3.18
N VAL A 9 -3.01 -8.79 3.75
CA VAL A 9 -2.14 -9.67 2.99
C VAL A 9 -2.18 -11.10 3.52
N ASP A 10 -1.72 -12.04 2.71
CA ASP A 10 -1.57 -13.41 3.15
C ASP A 10 -0.49 -13.49 4.25
N PRO A 11 -0.71 -14.28 5.31
CA PRO A 11 0.23 -14.34 6.42
C PRO A 11 1.67 -14.66 5.99
N GLY A 12 2.62 -13.93 6.56
CA GLY A 12 4.03 -14.15 6.31
C GLY A 12 4.62 -13.40 5.13
N HIS A 13 3.81 -12.64 4.37
CA HIS A 13 4.27 -11.92 3.17
C HIS A 13 4.37 -10.40 3.34
N GLU A 14 4.17 -9.88 4.55
CA GLU A 14 4.13 -8.43 4.80
C GLU A 14 5.41 -7.72 4.38
N MET A 15 6.56 -8.26 4.78
CA MET A 15 7.85 -7.62 4.47
C MET A 15 8.19 -7.72 2.98
N ASP A 16 7.83 -8.83 2.35
CA ASP A 16 8.04 -8.98 0.91
C ASP A 16 7.27 -7.92 0.12
N ILE A 17 6.08 -7.56 0.60
CA ILE A 17 5.23 -6.57 -0.06
C ILE A 17 5.80 -5.17 0.13
N ILE A 18 6.26 -4.83 1.33
CA ILE A 18 6.81 -3.51 1.61
C ILE A 18 8.13 -3.28 0.88
N ASP A 19 9.08 -4.19 1.05
CA ASP A 19 10.44 -4.02 0.54
C ASP A 19 10.62 -4.54 -0.88
N GLY A 20 9.67 -5.34 -1.33
CA GLY A 20 9.77 -6.03 -2.61
C GLY A 20 10.54 -7.34 -2.48
N SER A 21 10.31 -8.21 -3.46
CA SER A 21 11.05 -9.44 -3.63
C SER A 21 11.88 -9.33 -4.92
N ALA A 22 12.65 -10.35 -5.22
CA ALA A 22 13.42 -10.39 -6.48
C ALA A 22 12.52 -10.29 -7.73
N MET A 23 11.22 -10.52 -7.60
CA MET A 23 10.29 -10.60 -8.71
C MET A 23 9.41 -9.37 -8.89
N CYS A 24 9.30 -8.49 -7.90
CA CYS A 24 8.47 -7.29 -8.01
C CYS A 24 8.99 -6.17 -7.11
N ALA A 25 8.68 -4.93 -7.49
CA ALA A 25 8.99 -3.77 -6.68
C ALA A 25 8.08 -3.75 -5.44
N GLY A 26 8.64 -3.36 -4.30
CA GLY A 26 7.87 -3.20 -3.09
C GLY A 26 7.08 -1.92 -3.06
N ILE A 27 6.14 -1.83 -2.13
CA ILE A 27 5.28 -0.66 -1.96
C ILE A 27 6.09 0.63 -1.78
N SER A 28 7.18 0.56 -1.04
CA SER A 28 8.02 1.73 -0.75
C SER A 28 8.58 2.41 -1.99
N SER A 29 8.67 1.70 -3.12
CA SER A 29 9.20 2.25 -4.36
C SER A 29 8.12 2.91 -5.24
N PHE A 30 6.85 2.78 -4.89
CA PHE A 30 5.77 3.34 -5.70
C PHE A 30 5.71 4.86 -5.57
N ALA A 31 5.38 5.53 -6.70
CA ALA A 31 5.24 6.97 -6.73
C ALA A 31 4.18 7.44 -5.72
N GLY A 32 4.51 8.50 -4.99
CA GLY A 32 3.59 9.09 -4.02
C GLY A 32 3.59 8.43 -2.65
N VAL A 33 4.17 7.23 -2.50
CA VAL A 33 4.25 6.58 -1.20
C VAL A 33 5.29 7.30 -0.32
N VAL A 34 4.82 7.84 0.80
CA VAL A 34 5.69 8.54 1.75
C VAL A 34 5.99 7.70 2.98
N GLN A 35 5.18 6.67 3.24
CA GLN A 35 5.39 5.78 4.38
C GLN A 35 4.63 4.47 4.17
N ALA A 36 5.21 3.37 4.62
CA ALA A 36 4.54 2.08 4.63
C ALA A 36 5.02 1.30 5.85
N ASP A 37 4.07 0.87 6.69
CA ASP A 37 4.37 0.18 7.93
C ASP A 37 3.59 -1.12 8.05
N VAL A 38 4.26 -2.15 8.55
CA VAL A 38 3.58 -3.35 9.03
C VAL A 38 2.95 -3.01 10.37
N VAL A 39 1.66 -3.32 10.51
CA VAL A 39 0.91 -3.03 11.73
C VAL A 39 0.30 -4.30 12.29
N HIS A 40 -0.16 -4.22 13.53
CA HIS A 40 -0.80 -5.33 14.21
C HIS A 40 -2.21 -4.93 14.61
N GLY A 41 -3.20 -5.67 14.13
CA GLY A 41 -4.61 -5.36 14.38
C GLY A 41 -5.49 -5.86 13.26
N GLY A 42 -6.52 -5.07 12.93
CA GLY A 42 -7.50 -5.45 11.91
C GLY A 42 -6.98 -5.47 10.48
N HIS A 43 -5.82 -4.87 10.24
CA HIS A 43 -5.15 -4.83 8.94
C HIS A 43 -3.68 -5.14 9.13
N ASP A 44 -2.99 -5.44 8.04
CA ASP A 44 -1.59 -5.90 8.09
C ASP A 44 -0.58 -4.82 7.76
N ILE A 45 -0.91 -3.93 6.81
CA ILE A 45 -0.02 -2.87 6.37
C ILE A 45 -0.81 -1.57 6.26
N VAL A 46 -0.20 -0.46 6.67
CA VAL A 46 -0.73 0.88 6.43
C VAL A 46 0.22 1.60 5.51
N VAL A 47 -0.31 2.13 4.40
CA VAL A 47 0.46 2.87 3.41
C VAL A 47 -0.05 4.30 3.38
N VAL A 48 0.86 5.26 3.44
CA VAL A 48 0.52 6.67 3.31
C VAL A 48 0.99 7.14 1.94
N VAL A 49 0.05 7.66 1.15
CA VAL A 49 0.31 8.14 -0.21
C VAL A 49 -0.06 9.62 -0.28
N GLU A 50 0.82 10.41 -0.87
CA GLU A 50 0.55 11.83 -1.11
C GLU A 50 0.68 12.12 -2.59
N GLY A 51 -0.19 12.98 -3.11
CA GLY A 51 -0.18 13.37 -4.51
C GLY A 51 -1.54 13.82 -4.98
N GLU A 52 -1.67 13.94 -6.29
CA GLU A 52 -2.95 14.24 -6.91
C GLU A 52 -3.84 13.00 -6.93
N PRO A 53 -5.15 13.16 -7.05
CA PRO A 53 -6.09 12.03 -7.10
C PRO A 53 -5.69 10.96 -8.11
N LYS A 54 -5.20 11.37 -9.27
CA LYS A 54 -4.76 10.43 -10.31
C LYS A 54 -3.60 9.55 -9.83
N THR A 55 -2.61 10.15 -9.17
CA THR A 55 -1.46 9.43 -8.63
C THR A 55 -1.90 8.44 -7.56
N ILE A 56 -2.80 8.86 -6.69
CA ILE A 56 -3.33 8.01 -5.63
C ILE A 56 -4.07 6.82 -6.22
N ASP A 57 -4.93 7.05 -7.20
CA ASP A 57 -5.68 5.96 -7.85
C ASP A 57 -4.76 4.96 -8.55
N GLU A 58 -3.74 5.44 -9.24
CA GLU A 58 -2.76 4.59 -9.91
C GLU A 58 -2.00 3.73 -8.90
N THR A 59 -1.63 4.31 -7.77
CA THR A 59 -0.92 3.59 -6.71
C THR A 59 -1.80 2.52 -6.09
N ILE A 60 -3.07 2.82 -5.83
CA ILE A 60 -4.02 1.83 -5.31
C ILE A 60 -4.16 0.65 -6.28
N LEU A 61 -4.25 0.92 -7.58
CA LEU A 61 -4.35 -0.15 -8.58
C LEU A 61 -3.09 -1.02 -8.59
N LYS A 62 -1.92 -0.41 -8.44
CA LYS A 62 -0.66 -1.16 -8.35
C LYS A 62 -0.60 -2.03 -7.10
N LEU A 63 -1.07 -1.50 -5.96
CA LEU A 63 -1.12 -2.27 -4.71
C LEU A 63 -1.96 -3.52 -4.88
N ARG A 64 -3.11 -3.41 -5.53
CA ARG A 64 -4.01 -4.55 -5.75
C ARG A 64 -3.43 -5.63 -6.64
N LYS A 65 -2.42 -5.31 -7.43
CA LYS A 65 -1.76 -6.27 -8.33
C LYS A 65 -0.60 -7.00 -7.68
N ILE A 66 -0.18 -6.60 -6.50
CA ILE A 66 0.92 -7.27 -5.80
C ILE A 66 0.46 -8.64 -5.34
N PRO A 67 1.24 -9.70 -5.63
CA PRO A 67 0.91 -11.04 -5.15
C PRO A 67 0.77 -11.05 -3.62
N HIS A 68 -0.18 -11.82 -3.13
CA HIS A 68 -0.50 -11.99 -1.70
C HIS A 68 -1.25 -10.81 -1.06
N VAL A 69 -1.49 -9.72 -1.80
CA VAL A 69 -2.41 -8.68 -1.34
C VAL A 69 -3.84 -9.19 -1.53
N ARG A 70 -4.57 -9.29 -0.44
CA ARG A 70 -5.93 -9.83 -0.43
C ARG A 70 -6.98 -8.76 -0.59
N LYS A 71 -6.77 -7.62 0.07
CA LYS A 71 -7.77 -6.56 0.12
C LYS A 71 -7.09 -5.23 0.42
N THR A 72 -7.62 -4.16 -0.15
CA THR A 72 -7.20 -2.79 0.19
C THR A 72 -8.41 -1.96 0.54
N GLU A 73 -8.25 -1.05 1.51
CA GLU A 73 -9.25 -0.07 1.88
C GLU A 73 -8.59 1.29 1.92
N SER A 74 -9.16 2.26 1.22
CA SER A 74 -8.56 3.59 1.11
C SER A 74 -9.36 4.62 1.88
N LEU A 75 -8.65 5.43 2.67
CA LEU A 75 -9.20 6.55 3.41
C LEU A 75 -8.57 7.82 2.87
N LEU A 76 -9.36 8.69 2.26
CA LEU A 76 -8.87 9.93 1.68
C LEU A 76 -9.10 11.09 2.64
N THR A 77 -8.08 11.97 2.74
CA THR A 77 -8.26 13.19 3.54
C THR A 77 -9.20 14.14 2.79
N MET A 78 -9.98 14.89 3.56
CA MET A 78 -11.02 15.77 3.03
C MET A 78 -10.61 17.25 3.14
N HIS A 79 -9.47 17.58 2.60
CA HIS A 79 -9.08 18.99 2.51
C HIS A 79 -8.40 19.35 1.23
#